data_494c25965561a5b7de00895387f40bee
#
_entry.id   494c25965561a5b7de00895387f40bee
#
_cell.length_a   1.000
_cell.length_b   1.000
_cell.length_c   1.000
_cell.angle_alpha   90.00
_cell.angle_beta   90.00
_cell.angle_gamma   90.00
#
_symmetry.space_group_name_H-M   'P 1'
#
loop_
_entity.id
_entity.type
_entity.pdbx_description
1 polymer ?
#
loop_
_entity_poly.entity_id
_entity_poly.type
_entity_poly.pdbx_seq_one_letter_code
_entity_poly.pdbx_strand_id
1 'polypeptide(L)'
;ILEEYSKEAVLKGKFLNDDIYVNLNTKKINDKTSTDLILKMSDLNLLTKANFFNYEKDKDSINGNILIKKDKYKFTGIFGYKDNEITINKSNLRNIFLDGKLEGKIKLLPYFNFNLDLSLNSLNFTRLYNYFLSLDEKNQKDLFKINKKINGKLSLSSEKIYSSYNLVKSFESRIQFSNGNILVEQFLFNLGKLGAADISGAINNDKKFTNFKYDSNIFVDNQKKFLSKFGIYNKKSIFPSLFVSGNFDLKNIRNIFYEISDNEKLSNDDVNFIEQEFNDFMLIDGYKNLFRFPTFKEFVKLITSEIN
;
A
#
# COMPACT_ATOMS: atom_id res chain seq x y z
N ILE A 1 8.09 -44.27 -28.29
CA ILE A 1 9.41 -43.59 -28.27
C ILE A 1 9.24 -42.37 -27.37
N LEU A 2 9.89 -42.43 -26.20
CA LEU A 2 9.94 -41.28 -25.28
C LEU A 2 10.90 -40.24 -25.88
N GLU A 3 10.38 -39.13 -26.40
CA GLU A 3 11.22 -38.01 -26.81
C GLU A 3 11.67 -37.23 -25.55
N GLU A 4 12.83 -37.56 -25.07
CA GLU A 4 13.48 -36.80 -24.02
C GLU A 4 14.51 -35.85 -24.65
N TYR A 5 14.40 -34.56 -24.38
CA TYR A 5 15.45 -33.61 -24.71
C TYR A 5 15.73 -32.67 -23.56
N SER A 6 16.97 -32.22 -23.46
CA SER A 6 17.38 -31.14 -22.57
C SER A 6 18.10 -30.07 -23.36
N LYS A 7 17.71 -28.80 -23.14
CA LYS A 7 18.37 -27.63 -23.74
C LYS A 7 18.75 -26.65 -22.65
N GLU A 8 19.99 -26.20 -22.70
CA GLU A 8 20.46 -25.16 -21.79
C GLU A 8 20.81 -23.91 -22.62
N ALA A 9 20.40 -22.74 -22.09
CA ALA A 9 20.76 -21.44 -22.63
C ALA A 9 21.31 -20.56 -21.49
N VAL A 10 22.49 -20.00 -21.72
CA VAL A 10 23.13 -19.09 -20.77
C VAL A 10 23.33 -17.75 -21.45
N LEU A 11 22.84 -16.69 -20.80
CA LEU A 11 23.06 -15.30 -21.23
C LEU A 11 23.83 -14.58 -20.14
N LYS A 12 24.90 -13.90 -20.56
CA LYS A 12 25.68 -12.99 -19.70
C LYS A 12 25.76 -11.64 -20.39
N GLY A 13 25.58 -10.58 -19.65
CA GLY A 13 25.59 -9.23 -20.22
C GLY A 13 25.39 -8.16 -19.15
N LYS A 14 25.05 -6.97 -19.60
CA LYS A 14 24.70 -5.85 -18.72
C LYS A 14 23.27 -5.41 -18.93
N PHE A 15 22.55 -5.18 -17.84
CA PHE A 15 21.21 -4.62 -17.84
C PHE A 15 21.10 -3.55 -16.74
N LEU A 16 20.72 -2.31 -17.11
CA LEU A 16 20.69 -1.16 -16.21
C LEU A 16 22.02 -0.91 -15.48
N ASN A 17 23.15 -1.10 -16.18
CA ASN A 17 24.52 -1.00 -15.69
C ASN A 17 24.95 -2.08 -14.68
N ASP A 18 24.11 -3.06 -14.40
CA ASP A 18 24.44 -4.21 -13.55
C ASP A 18 24.77 -5.44 -14.39
N ASP A 19 25.68 -6.28 -13.90
CA ASP A 19 26.01 -7.55 -14.56
C ASP A 19 24.86 -8.54 -14.37
N ILE A 20 24.29 -8.97 -15.49
CA ILE A 20 23.20 -9.95 -15.53
C ILE A 20 23.72 -11.34 -15.95
N TYR A 21 23.32 -12.33 -15.20
CA TYR A 21 23.47 -13.73 -15.54
C TYR A 21 22.10 -14.40 -15.59
N VAL A 22 21.76 -15.01 -16.72
CA VAL A 22 20.53 -15.79 -16.90
C VAL A 22 20.92 -17.20 -17.34
N ASN A 23 20.37 -18.20 -16.66
CA ASN A 23 20.46 -19.59 -17.08
C ASN A 23 19.05 -20.13 -17.23
N LEU A 24 18.76 -20.71 -18.38
CA LEU A 24 17.52 -21.42 -18.71
C LEU A 24 17.84 -22.87 -19.01
N ASN A 25 17.22 -23.79 -18.30
CA ASN A 25 17.34 -25.21 -18.54
C ASN A 25 15.94 -25.79 -18.83
N THR A 26 15.70 -26.17 -20.07
CA THR A 26 14.43 -26.74 -20.51
C THR A 26 14.57 -28.21 -20.72
N LYS A 27 13.68 -29.01 -20.12
CA LYS A 27 13.58 -30.47 -20.25
C LYS A 27 12.20 -30.86 -20.71
N LYS A 28 12.13 -31.78 -21.64
CA LYS A 28 10.89 -32.42 -22.04
C LYS A 28 10.93 -33.90 -21.63
N ILE A 29 9.92 -34.30 -20.88
CA ILE A 29 9.71 -35.71 -20.47
C ILE A 29 8.25 -36.02 -20.76
N ASN A 30 8.05 -36.94 -21.69
CA ASN A 30 6.73 -37.30 -22.21
C ASN A 30 6.02 -36.07 -22.81
N ASP A 31 4.82 -35.77 -22.32
CA ASP A 31 3.98 -34.64 -22.71
C ASP A 31 4.24 -33.36 -21.91
N LYS A 32 5.15 -33.37 -20.94
CA LYS A 32 5.46 -32.25 -20.06
C LYS A 32 6.78 -31.60 -20.47
N THR A 33 6.73 -30.30 -20.76
CA THR A 33 7.91 -29.43 -20.90
C THR A 33 8.09 -28.60 -19.64
N SER A 34 9.24 -28.67 -19.02
CA SER A 34 9.60 -27.92 -17.80
C SER A 34 10.82 -27.06 -18.06
N THR A 35 10.80 -25.81 -17.59
CA THR A 35 11.92 -24.88 -17.71
C THR A 35 12.28 -24.32 -16.34
N ASP A 36 13.55 -24.45 -15.98
CA ASP A 36 14.15 -23.81 -14.82
C ASP A 36 14.85 -22.54 -15.28
N LEU A 37 14.52 -21.42 -14.62
CA LEU A 37 15.13 -20.12 -14.81
C LEU A 37 15.92 -19.74 -13.57
N ILE A 38 17.17 -19.34 -13.74
CA ILE A 38 17.96 -18.64 -12.73
C ILE A 38 18.41 -17.32 -13.33
N LEU A 39 18.03 -16.21 -12.68
CA LEU A 39 18.50 -14.86 -13.02
C LEU A 39 19.23 -14.29 -11.80
N LYS A 40 20.43 -13.76 -12.02
CA LYS A 40 21.23 -13.07 -11.01
C LYS A 40 21.64 -11.70 -11.53
N MET A 41 21.55 -10.69 -10.66
CA MET A 41 22.10 -9.36 -10.87
C MET A 41 22.94 -9.05 -9.63
N SER A 42 24.26 -8.91 -9.83
CA SER A 42 25.22 -8.92 -8.73
C SER A 42 25.20 -7.64 -7.93
N ASP A 43 25.20 -6.50 -8.61
CA ASP A 43 25.23 -5.17 -7.95
C ASP A 43 23.93 -4.87 -7.21
N LEU A 44 22.79 -5.33 -7.75
CA LEU A 44 21.48 -5.23 -7.11
C LEU A 44 21.24 -6.28 -6.04
N ASN A 45 22.18 -7.24 -5.86
CA ASN A 45 22.01 -8.41 -4.98
C ASN A 45 20.67 -9.13 -5.21
N LEU A 46 20.25 -9.22 -6.50
CA LEU A 46 19.00 -9.84 -6.92
C LEU A 46 19.22 -11.26 -7.41
N LEU A 47 18.45 -12.20 -6.84
CA LEU A 47 18.35 -13.57 -7.29
C LEU A 47 16.89 -13.90 -7.59
N THR A 48 16.60 -14.27 -8.83
CA THR A 48 15.31 -14.86 -9.21
C THR A 48 15.52 -16.32 -9.61
N LYS A 49 14.72 -17.21 -9.06
CA LYS A 49 14.58 -18.59 -9.50
C LYS A 49 13.13 -18.85 -9.85
N ALA A 50 12.88 -19.43 -11.00
CA ALA A 50 11.55 -19.87 -11.38
C ALA A 50 11.62 -21.27 -11.99
N ASN A 51 10.63 -22.07 -11.70
CA ASN A 51 10.35 -23.31 -12.42
C ASN A 51 8.95 -23.19 -13.00
N PHE A 52 8.81 -23.38 -14.29
CA PHE A 52 7.53 -23.34 -14.95
C PHE A 52 7.41 -24.47 -15.96
N PHE A 53 6.18 -24.92 -16.17
CA PHE A 53 5.91 -26.07 -17.03
C PHE A 53 4.58 -25.91 -17.77
N ASN A 54 4.50 -26.55 -18.92
CA ASN A 54 3.29 -26.76 -19.69
C ASN A 54 3.19 -28.22 -20.18
N TYR A 55 2.01 -28.59 -20.66
CA TYR A 55 1.74 -29.87 -21.24
C TYR A 55 1.46 -29.74 -22.74
N GLU A 56 1.81 -30.75 -23.54
CA GLU A 56 1.57 -30.71 -25.00
C GLU A 56 0.09 -30.51 -25.38
N LYS A 57 -0.82 -31.02 -24.55
CA LYS A 57 -2.27 -30.89 -24.75
C LYS A 57 -2.80 -29.48 -24.43
N ASP A 58 -2.04 -28.67 -23.66
CA ASP A 58 -2.40 -27.31 -23.26
C ASP A 58 -1.13 -26.43 -23.25
N LYS A 59 -0.58 -26.22 -24.45
CA LYS A 59 0.70 -25.47 -24.63
C LYS A 59 0.59 -24.00 -24.23
N ASP A 60 -0.62 -23.44 -24.28
CA ASP A 60 -0.87 -22.03 -23.97
C ASP A 60 -1.02 -21.77 -22.46
N SER A 61 -1.11 -22.82 -21.66
CA SER A 61 -1.15 -22.75 -20.20
C SER A 61 0.21 -23.06 -19.60
N ILE A 62 0.75 -22.11 -18.83
CA ILE A 62 1.99 -22.27 -18.10
C ILE A 62 1.67 -22.21 -16.61
N ASN A 63 2.18 -23.18 -15.87
CA ASN A 63 2.10 -23.19 -14.42
C ASN A 63 3.51 -23.20 -13.83
N GLY A 64 3.69 -22.60 -12.67
CA GLY A 64 5.01 -22.55 -12.09
C GLY A 64 5.07 -21.97 -10.68
N ASN A 65 6.29 -21.94 -10.21
CA ASN A 65 6.64 -21.28 -8.98
C ASN A 65 7.80 -20.31 -9.22
N ILE A 66 7.85 -19.28 -8.38
CA ILE A 66 8.88 -18.25 -8.46
C ILE A 66 9.40 -17.93 -7.06
N LEU A 67 10.69 -17.73 -6.95
CA LEU A 67 11.39 -17.19 -5.80
C LEU A 67 12.18 -15.96 -6.25
N ILE A 68 11.89 -14.80 -5.65
CA ILE A 68 12.69 -13.59 -5.82
C ILE A 68 13.29 -13.24 -4.47
N LYS A 69 14.60 -13.00 -4.46
CA LYS A 69 15.34 -12.51 -3.29
C LYS A 69 16.13 -11.28 -3.68
N LYS A 70 16.04 -10.25 -2.85
CA LYS A 70 16.90 -9.05 -2.90
C LYS A 70 17.21 -8.65 -1.47
N ASP A 71 18.46 -8.76 -1.04
CA ASP A 71 18.87 -8.49 0.33
C ASP A 71 17.99 -9.24 1.35
N LYS A 72 17.26 -8.47 2.19
CA LYS A 72 16.31 -9.01 3.19
C LYS A 72 14.88 -9.19 2.65
N TYR A 73 14.64 -8.86 1.38
CA TYR A 73 13.34 -9.02 0.73
C TYR A 73 13.23 -10.40 0.10
N LYS A 74 12.11 -11.06 0.31
CA LYS A 74 11.84 -12.37 -0.27
C LYS A 74 10.38 -12.43 -0.73
N PHE A 75 10.19 -12.86 -1.96
CA PHE A 75 8.89 -13.21 -2.52
C PHE A 75 8.96 -14.66 -3.02
N THR A 76 7.97 -15.46 -2.69
CA THR A 76 7.72 -16.77 -3.29
C THR A 76 6.29 -16.84 -3.75
N GLY A 77 6.03 -17.43 -4.91
CA GLY A 77 4.67 -17.54 -5.41
C GLY A 77 4.48 -18.76 -6.30
N ILE A 78 3.25 -19.25 -6.33
CA ILE A 78 2.76 -20.21 -7.32
C ILE A 78 1.89 -19.44 -8.27
N PHE A 79 2.17 -19.52 -9.55
CA PHE A 79 1.44 -18.79 -10.58
C PHE A 79 0.98 -19.70 -11.71
N GLY A 80 -0.07 -19.28 -12.37
CA GLY A 80 -0.51 -19.77 -13.67
C GLY A 80 -0.51 -18.65 -14.68
N TYR A 81 -0.25 -18.96 -15.95
CA TYR A 81 -0.41 -18.04 -17.06
C TYR A 81 -1.21 -18.73 -18.15
N LYS A 82 -2.30 -18.09 -18.60
CA LYS A 82 -3.13 -18.51 -19.72
C LYS A 82 -3.87 -17.31 -20.28
N ASP A 83 -4.05 -17.25 -21.60
CA ASP A 83 -4.85 -16.23 -22.28
C ASP A 83 -4.48 -14.77 -21.90
N ASN A 84 -3.18 -14.48 -21.80
CA ASN A 84 -2.65 -13.19 -21.38
C ASN A 84 -3.00 -12.80 -19.93
N GLU A 85 -3.42 -13.75 -19.10
CA GLU A 85 -3.69 -13.56 -17.68
C GLU A 85 -2.68 -14.34 -16.83
N ILE A 86 -2.08 -13.65 -15.87
CA ILE A 86 -1.28 -14.27 -14.80
C ILE A 86 -2.20 -14.42 -13.59
N THR A 87 -2.32 -15.63 -13.07
CA THR A 87 -3.01 -15.92 -11.80
C THR A 87 -1.97 -16.24 -10.73
N ILE A 88 -1.97 -15.50 -9.62
CA ILE A 88 -1.14 -15.77 -8.44
C ILE A 88 -2.02 -16.52 -7.43
N ASN A 89 -1.75 -17.82 -7.25
CA ASN A 89 -2.60 -18.70 -6.44
C ASN A 89 -2.16 -18.80 -4.98
N LYS A 90 -0.85 -18.79 -4.75
CA LYS A 90 -0.25 -18.83 -3.40
C LYS A 90 1.06 -18.08 -3.43
N SER A 91 1.22 -17.16 -2.51
CA SER A 91 2.47 -16.45 -2.37
C SER A 91 2.85 -16.25 -0.90
N ASN A 92 4.11 -15.89 -0.70
CA ASN A 92 4.60 -15.39 0.57
C ASN A 92 5.52 -14.20 0.26
N LEU A 93 5.18 -13.06 0.83
CA LEU A 93 5.92 -11.81 0.66
C LEU A 93 6.46 -11.39 2.02
N ARG A 94 7.78 -11.30 2.13
CA ARG A 94 8.43 -10.93 3.38
C ARG A 94 9.55 -9.93 3.15
N ASN A 95 9.53 -8.86 3.93
CA ASN A 95 10.62 -7.89 3.98
C ASN A 95 10.82 -7.34 5.40
N ILE A 96 11.59 -6.25 5.54
CA ILE A 96 11.93 -5.66 6.84
C ILE A 96 10.74 -5.01 7.56
N PHE A 97 9.66 -4.69 6.85
CA PHE A 97 8.50 -3.99 7.42
C PHE A 97 7.17 -4.73 7.20
N LEU A 98 7.08 -5.73 6.33
CA LEU A 98 5.85 -6.49 6.13
C LEU A 98 6.12 -8.00 5.99
N ASP A 99 5.10 -8.77 6.38
CA ASP A 99 4.99 -10.21 6.18
C ASP A 99 3.55 -10.52 5.76
N GLY A 100 3.36 -11.24 4.65
CA GLY A 100 2.03 -11.49 4.13
C GLY A 100 1.98 -12.30 2.85
N LYS A 101 0.82 -12.26 2.20
CA LYS A 101 0.51 -13.01 0.98
C LYS A 101 -0.08 -12.08 -0.06
N LEU A 102 0.26 -12.32 -1.32
CA LEU A 102 -0.32 -11.66 -2.48
C LEU A 102 -1.00 -12.73 -3.34
N GLU A 103 -2.27 -12.56 -3.62
CA GLU A 103 -3.06 -13.45 -4.48
C GLU A 103 -3.85 -12.63 -5.49
N GLY A 104 -4.31 -13.26 -6.57
CA GLY A 104 -5.19 -12.62 -7.54
C GLY A 104 -4.74 -12.77 -8.99
N LYS A 105 -5.18 -11.85 -9.83
CA LYS A 105 -5.07 -11.94 -11.28
C LYS A 105 -4.50 -10.65 -11.87
N ILE A 106 -3.64 -10.82 -12.88
CA ILE A 106 -3.05 -9.72 -13.66
C ILE A 106 -3.29 -10.03 -15.13
N LYS A 107 -4.09 -9.23 -15.79
CA LYS A 107 -4.31 -9.31 -17.24
C LYS A 107 -3.33 -8.38 -17.95
N LEU A 108 -2.55 -8.92 -18.89
CA LEU A 108 -1.51 -8.19 -19.58
C LEU A 108 -2.00 -7.49 -20.85
N LEU A 109 -2.85 -8.16 -21.61
CA LEU A 109 -3.36 -7.70 -22.90
C LEU A 109 -4.89 -7.87 -22.99
N PRO A 110 -5.60 -7.07 -23.81
CA PRO A 110 -5.13 -5.92 -24.60
C PRO A 110 -4.82 -4.70 -23.76
N TYR A 111 -5.32 -4.62 -22.52
CA TYR A 111 -5.05 -3.55 -21.55
C TYR A 111 -4.60 -4.15 -20.23
N PHE A 112 -3.56 -3.56 -19.64
CA PHE A 112 -3.09 -3.96 -18.32
C PHE A 112 -4.18 -3.71 -17.27
N ASN A 113 -4.56 -4.77 -16.59
CA ASN A 113 -5.55 -4.72 -15.51
C ASN A 113 -5.19 -5.76 -14.43
N PHE A 114 -5.49 -5.46 -13.17
CA PHE A 114 -5.26 -6.39 -12.08
C PHE A 114 -6.42 -6.41 -11.09
N ASN A 115 -6.56 -7.54 -10.44
CA ASN A 115 -7.41 -7.72 -9.25
C ASN A 115 -6.60 -8.52 -8.24
N LEU A 116 -6.05 -7.82 -7.25
CA LEU A 116 -5.08 -8.35 -6.30
C LEU A 116 -5.58 -8.20 -4.87
N ASP A 117 -5.28 -9.20 -4.07
CA ASP A 117 -5.46 -9.21 -2.62
C ASP A 117 -4.08 -9.32 -1.95
N LEU A 118 -3.74 -8.34 -1.14
CA LEU A 118 -2.52 -8.30 -0.33
C LEU A 118 -2.89 -8.38 1.15
N SER A 119 -2.87 -9.61 1.67
CA SER A 119 -3.20 -9.92 3.06
C SER A 119 -1.94 -10.01 3.90
N LEU A 120 -1.71 -9.04 4.78
CA LEU A 120 -0.54 -8.97 5.65
C LEU A 120 -0.85 -9.59 7.02
N ASN A 121 -0.06 -10.58 7.43
CA ASN A 121 -0.05 -11.09 8.80
C ASN A 121 0.43 -9.99 9.75
N SER A 122 1.38 -9.18 9.29
CA SER A 122 1.88 -8.05 10.06
C SER A 122 2.50 -6.95 9.20
N LEU A 123 2.38 -5.71 9.68
CA LEU A 123 3.02 -4.52 9.14
C LEU A 123 3.76 -3.78 10.25
N ASN A 124 5.07 -3.59 10.09
CA ASN A 124 5.82 -2.68 10.95
C ASN A 124 5.75 -1.26 10.38
N PHE A 125 4.77 -0.51 10.84
CA PHE A 125 4.49 0.83 10.36
C PHE A 125 5.63 1.81 10.64
N THR A 126 6.31 1.68 11.79
CA THR A 126 7.46 2.54 12.11
C THR A 126 8.60 2.35 11.09
N ARG A 127 8.90 1.11 10.69
CA ARG A 127 9.93 0.84 9.69
C ARG A 127 9.51 1.28 8.29
N LEU A 128 8.25 1.05 7.91
CA LEU A 128 7.70 1.53 6.65
C LEU A 128 7.77 3.05 6.55
N TYR A 129 7.38 3.73 7.61
CA TYR A 129 7.44 5.18 7.72
C TYR A 129 8.88 5.71 7.63
N ASN A 130 9.83 5.10 8.36
CA ASN A 130 11.24 5.48 8.28
C ASN A 130 11.81 5.25 6.87
N TYR A 131 11.38 4.20 6.18
CA TYR A 131 11.74 3.97 4.78
C TYR A 131 11.18 5.09 3.89
N PHE A 132 9.90 5.45 4.04
CA PHE A 132 9.30 6.58 3.34
C PHE A 132 10.06 7.89 3.56
N LEU A 133 10.44 8.18 4.81
CA LEU A 133 11.23 9.38 5.14
C LEU A 133 12.65 9.36 4.59
N SER A 134 13.22 8.20 4.30
CA SER A 134 14.54 8.08 3.68
C SER A 134 14.53 8.41 2.19
N LEU A 135 13.35 8.46 1.56
CA LEU A 135 13.19 8.92 0.19
C LEU A 135 13.37 10.44 0.12
N ASP A 136 13.97 10.92 -0.97
CA ASP A 136 14.01 12.35 -1.22
C ASP A 136 12.59 12.91 -1.48
N GLU A 137 12.42 14.22 -1.36
CA GLU A 137 11.13 14.90 -1.48
C GLU A 137 10.44 14.64 -2.83
N LYS A 138 11.22 14.55 -3.90
CA LYS A 138 10.70 14.25 -5.24
C LYS A 138 10.10 12.85 -5.28
N ASN A 139 10.83 11.84 -4.78
CA ASN A 139 10.37 10.46 -4.75
C ASN A 139 9.17 10.28 -3.82
N GLN A 140 9.11 11.00 -2.69
CA GLN A 140 7.92 11.01 -1.82
C GLN A 140 6.66 11.51 -2.58
N LYS A 141 6.78 12.63 -3.29
CA LYS A 141 5.67 13.20 -4.09
C LYS A 141 5.31 12.33 -5.29
N ASP A 142 6.29 11.67 -5.90
CA ASP A 142 6.07 10.80 -7.06
C ASP A 142 5.37 9.48 -6.72
N LEU A 143 5.34 9.05 -5.45
CA LEU A 143 4.57 7.88 -5.02
C LEU A 143 3.06 7.99 -5.30
N PHE A 144 2.52 9.20 -5.36
CA PHE A 144 1.10 9.43 -5.66
C PHE A 144 0.82 9.58 -7.16
N LYS A 145 1.86 9.59 -8.00
CA LYS A 145 1.72 9.66 -9.45
C LYS A 145 1.54 8.27 -10.04
N ILE A 146 0.32 7.92 -10.34
CA ILE A 146 0.01 6.64 -10.97
C ILE A 146 0.02 6.77 -12.49
N ASN A 147 0.66 5.82 -13.16
CA ASN A 147 0.65 5.77 -14.61
C ASN A 147 -0.80 5.53 -15.11
N LYS A 148 -1.25 6.32 -16.10
CA LYS A 148 -2.61 6.22 -16.67
C LYS A 148 -2.94 4.86 -17.28
N LYS A 149 -1.94 4.04 -17.58
CA LYS A 149 -2.12 2.68 -18.09
C LYS A 149 -2.34 1.65 -16.99
N ILE A 150 -2.17 2.02 -15.71
CA ILE A 150 -2.40 1.14 -14.57
C ILE A 150 -3.87 1.20 -14.21
N ASN A 151 -4.58 0.08 -14.37
CA ASN A 151 -5.96 -0.10 -13.99
C ASN A 151 -6.09 -1.36 -13.15
N GLY A 152 -7.03 -1.39 -12.21
CA GLY A 152 -7.27 -2.59 -11.41
C GLY A 152 -7.81 -2.31 -10.03
N LYS A 153 -7.97 -3.38 -9.26
CA LYS A 153 -8.44 -3.35 -7.88
C LYS A 153 -7.40 -4.00 -6.97
N LEU A 154 -7.20 -3.39 -5.81
CA LEU A 154 -6.33 -3.88 -4.75
C LEU A 154 -7.12 -3.91 -3.44
N SER A 155 -7.32 -5.11 -2.89
CA SER A 155 -7.66 -5.28 -1.49
C SER A 155 -6.38 -5.37 -0.69
N LEU A 156 -6.24 -4.57 0.35
CA LEU A 156 -5.06 -4.56 1.20
C LEU A 156 -5.51 -4.61 2.66
N SER A 157 -5.03 -5.59 3.40
CA SER A 157 -5.34 -5.76 4.82
C SER A 157 -4.09 -6.06 5.65
N SER A 158 -4.15 -5.77 6.94
CA SER A 158 -3.14 -6.20 7.91
C SER A 158 -3.79 -6.60 9.23
N GLU A 159 -3.52 -7.83 9.68
CA GLU A 159 -4.02 -8.35 10.96
C GLU A 159 -3.37 -7.66 12.16
N LYS A 160 -2.09 -7.27 12.03
CA LYS A 160 -1.32 -6.65 13.10
C LYS A 160 -0.48 -5.49 12.59
N ILE A 161 -0.58 -4.35 13.25
CA ILE A 161 0.26 -3.19 13.00
C ILE A 161 1.18 -2.96 14.19
N TYR A 162 2.49 -2.97 13.92
CA TYR A 162 3.49 -2.57 14.90
C TYR A 162 3.86 -1.10 14.67
N SER A 163 3.52 -0.25 15.63
CA SER A 163 3.88 1.17 15.63
C SER A 163 4.32 1.60 17.03
N SER A 164 5.13 2.64 17.09
CA SER A 164 5.62 3.18 18.37
C SER A 164 4.49 3.61 19.31
N TYR A 165 3.33 3.97 18.76
CA TYR A 165 2.22 4.53 19.55
C TYR A 165 1.05 3.57 19.73
N ASN A 166 1.07 2.45 18.99
CA ASN A 166 0.11 1.37 19.15
C ASN A 166 -1.36 1.84 19.13
N LEU A 167 -1.66 2.86 18.31
CA LEU A 167 -3.01 3.39 18.15
C LEU A 167 -3.85 2.48 17.23
N VAL A 168 -3.33 2.19 16.03
CA VAL A 168 -3.97 1.31 15.07
C VAL A 168 -3.53 -0.13 15.31
N LYS A 169 -4.46 -1.07 15.36
CA LYS A 169 -4.22 -2.50 15.60
C LYS A 169 -4.17 -3.30 14.30
N SER A 170 -5.13 -3.04 13.43
CA SER A 170 -5.27 -3.66 12.12
C SER A 170 -5.94 -2.69 11.16
N PHE A 171 -5.89 -2.99 9.87
CA PHE A 171 -6.66 -2.25 8.86
C PHE A 171 -7.11 -3.16 7.73
N GLU A 172 -8.12 -2.70 7.02
CA GLU A 172 -8.61 -3.25 5.75
C GLU A 172 -8.87 -2.12 4.78
N SER A 173 -8.54 -2.32 3.51
CA SER A 173 -8.79 -1.31 2.48
C SER A 173 -9.18 -1.93 1.15
N ARG A 174 -9.98 -1.18 0.37
CA ARG A 174 -10.32 -1.46 -1.01
C ARG A 174 -10.00 -0.25 -1.86
N ILE A 175 -9.12 -0.45 -2.82
CA ILE A 175 -8.55 0.62 -3.63
C ILE A 175 -8.75 0.24 -5.09
N GLN A 176 -9.25 1.17 -5.90
CA GLN A 176 -9.37 1.01 -7.35
C GLN A 176 -8.46 2.02 -8.06
N PHE A 177 -7.72 1.55 -9.04
CA PHE A 177 -6.88 2.34 -9.93
C PHE A 177 -7.57 2.46 -11.29
N SER A 178 -7.69 3.68 -11.79
CA SER A 178 -8.31 3.92 -13.09
C SER A 178 -7.75 5.18 -13.75
N ASN A 179 -7.12 5.01 -14.92
CA ASN A 179 -6.64 6.12 -15.75
C ASN A 179 -5.75 7.14 -15.01
N GLY A 180 -4.92 6.65 -14.08
CA GLY A 180 -4.02 7.48 -13.26
C GLY A 180 -4.64 8.05 -12.00
N ASN A 181 -5.93 7.81 -11.75
CA ASN A 181 -6.62 8.17 -10.52
C ASN A 181 -6.70 6.98 -9.58
N ILE A 182 -6.87 7.25 -8.28
CA ILE A 182 -7.08 6.23 -7.24
C ILE A 182 -8.40 6.53 -6.55
N LEU A 183 -9.29 5.55 -6.53
CA LEU A 183 -10.48 5.57 -5.68
C LEU A 183 -10.21 4.72 -4.45
N VAL A 184 -10.24 5.31 -3.29
CA VAL A 184 -10.27 4.63 -2.00
C VAL A 184 -11.73 4.35 -1.68
N GLU A 185 -12.22 3.18 -2.03
CA GLU A 185 -13.62 2.79 -1.76
C GLU A 185 -13.86 2.73 -0.25
N GLN A 186 -12.88 2.22 0.48
CA GLN A 186 -12.89 2.13 1.93
C GLN A 186 -11.46 1.93 2.45
N PHE A 187 -11.15 2.57 3.58
CA PHE A 187 -9.95 2.32 4.37
C PHE A 187 -10.33 2.32 5.84
N LEU A 188 -10.55 1.12 6.39
CA LEU A 188 -11.04 0.90 7.75
C LEU A 188 -9.86 0.62 8.69
N PHE A 189 -9.71 1.43 9.72
CA PHE A 189 -8.74 1.24 10.80
C PHE A 189 -9.40 0.72 12.06
N ASN A 190 -8.88 -0.35 12.62
CA ASN A 190 -9.28 -0.86 13.92
C ASN A 190 -8.37 -0.25 15.00
N LEU A 191 -8.93 0.50 15.93
CA LEU A 191 -8.23 1.12 17.06
C LEU A 191 -8.34 0.27 18.34
N GLY A 192 -8.85 -0.95 18.23
CA GLY A 192 -9.09 -1.87 19.35
C GLY A 192 -10.17 -1.32 20.29
N LYS A 193 -9.89 -1.27 21.58
CA LYS A 193 -10.83 -0.77 22.60
C LYS A 193 -11.07 0.75 22.55
N LEU A 194 -10.42 1.46 21.62
CA LEU A 194 -10.62 2.89 21.46
C LEU A 194 -11.73 3.20 20.45
N GLY A 195 -11.98 2.28 19.50
CA GLY A 195 -12.95 2.46 18.44
C GLY A 195 -12.44 2.03 17.07
N ALA A 196 -12.91 2.72 16.03
CA ALA A 196 -12.53 2.52 14.64
C ALA A 196 -12.47 3.84 13.89
N ALA A 197 -11.79 3.86 12.74
CA ALA A 197 -11.86 4.98 11.80
C ALA A 197 -12.06 4.43 10.39
N ASP A 198 -12.90 5.10 9.60
CA ASP A 198 -13.17 4.79 8.21
C ASP A 198 -12.85 6.00 7.34
N ILE A 199 -12.17 5.78 6.23
CA ILE A 199 -11.83 6.82 5.25
C ILE A 199 -12.22 6.30 3.88
N SER A 200 -12.93 7.12 3.12
CA SER A 200 -13.19 6.93 1.70
C SER A 200 -12.81 8.18 0.92
N GLY A 201 -12.58 8.05 -0.39
CA GLY A 201 -12.23 9.22 -1.16
C GLY A 201 -11.57 8.91 -2.49
N ALA A 202 -11.17 9.95 -3.20
CA ALA A 202 -10.53 9.83 -4.51
C ALA A 202 -9.30 10.71 -4.62
N ILE A 203 -8.19 10.12 -5.10
CA ILE A 203 -6.99 10.86 -5.50
C ILE A 203 -7.10 11.10 -7.01
N ASN A 204 -7.24 12.37 -7.36
CA ASN A 204 -7.27 12.81 -8.75
C ASN A 204 -5.92 13.39 -9.14
N ASN A 205 -5.30 12.78 -10.16
CA ASN A 205 -4.04 13.23 -10.71
C ASN A 205 -4.28 14.08 -11.95
N ASP A 206 -4.21 15.39 -11.82
CA ASP A 206 -4.12 16.31 -12.95
C ASP A 206 -2.65 16.74 -13.17
N LYS A 207 -2.36 17.36 -14.33
CA LYS A 207 -1.00 17.82 -14.68
C LYS A 207 -0.41 18.77 -13.62
N LYS A 208 -1.25 19.55 -12.93
CA LYS A 208 -0.84 20.58 -11.97
C LYS A 208 -1.02 20.16 -10.52
N PHE A 209 -2.02 19.34 -10.21
CA PHE A 209 -2.46 19.04 -8.85
C PHE A 209 -2.61 17.53 -8.65
N THR A 210 -2.36 17.07 -7.44
CA THR A 210 -2.69 15.73 -6.98
C THR A 210 -3.52 15.90 -5.72
N ASN A 211 -4.83 15.82 -5.85
CA ASN A 211 -5.78 16.11 -4.78
C ASN A 211 -6.44 14.84 -4.27
N PHE A 212 -6.46 14.70 -2.96
CA PHE A 212 -7.23 13.65 -2.26
C PHE A 212 -8.48 14.30 -1.66
N LYS A 213 -9.62 14.12 -2.33
CA LYS A 213 -10.92 14.45 -1.77
C LYS A 213 -11.37 13.26 -0.92
N TYR A 214 -11.73 13.51 0.34
CA TYR A 214 -11.99 12.45 1.31
C TYR A 214 -13.16 12.77 2.23
N ASP A 215 -13.76 11.67 2.71
CA ASP A 215 -14.70 11.64 3.82
C ASP A 215 -14.14 10.64 4.85
N SER A 216 -14.13 11.02 6.11
CA SER A 216 -13.62 10.20 7.22
C SER A 216 -14.57 10.21 8.39
N ASN A 217 -14.83 9.03 8.95
CA ASN A 217 -15.56 8.85 10.18
C ASN A 217 -14.65 8.23 11.23
N ILE A 218 -14.66 8.79 12.43
CA ILE A 218 -13.97 8.23 13.60
C ILE A 218 -15.02 7.86 14.64
N PHE A 219 -15.14 6.57 14.91
CA PHE A 219 -16.06 6.03 15.92
C PHE A 219 -15.28 5.78 17.21
N VAL A 220 -15.77 6.31 18.33
CA VAL A 220 -15.07 6.28 19.61
C VAL A 220 -15.85 5.45 20.63
N ASP A 221 -15.41 4.20 20.88
CA ASP A 221 -16.05 3.30 21.85
C ASP A 221 -15.76 3.71 23.31
N ASN A 222 -14.55 4.20 23.57
CA ASN A 222 -14.14 4.62 24.90
C ASN A 222 -13.45 5.98 24.86
N GLN A 223 -14.26 7.01 24.94
CA GLN A 223 -13.82 8.39 24.82
C GLN A 223 -12.76 8.78 25.86
N LYS A 224 -12.92 8.42 27.12
CA LYS A 224 -11.94 8.74 28.16
C LYS A 224 -10.57 8.16 27.82
N LYS A 225 -10.52 6.91 27.36
CA LYS A 225 -9.28 6.26 26.92
C LYS A 225 -8.76 6.86 25.62
N PHE A 226 -9.64 7.19 24.67
CA PHE A 226 -9.26 7.82 23.42
C PHE A 226 -8.61 9.18 23.68
N LEU A 227 -9.27 10.09 24.38
CA LEU A 227 -8.77 11.42 24.72
C LEU A 227 -7.48 11.37 25.58
N SER A 228 -7.40 10.40 26.51
CA SER A 228 -6.17 10.23 27.32
C SER A 228 -4.93 9.89 26.50
N LYS A 229 -5.08 9.24 25.32
CA LYS A 229 -3.96 9.02 24.40
C LYS A 229 -3.36 10.35 23.91
N PHE A 230 -4.22 11.35 23.73
CA PHE A 230 -3.81 12.69 23.35
C PHE A 230 -3.47 13.59 24.56
N GLY A 231 -3.59 13.07 25.80
CA GLY A 231 -3.31 13.81 27.04
C GLY A 231 -4.40 14.81 27.41
N ILE A 232 -5.63 14.54 26.99
CA ILE A 232 -6.82 15.33 27.29
C ILE A 232 -7.61 14.57 28.35
N TYR A 233 -7.77 15.18 29.55
CA TYR A 233 -8.33 14.47 30.69
C TYR A 233 -9.66 15.04 31.20
N ASN A 234 -9.97 16.31 30.90
CA ASN A 234 -11.04 17.06 31.56
C ASN A 234 -12.13 17.57 30.59
N LYS A 235 -12.24 17.02 29.38
CA LYS A 235 -13.30 17.46 28.46
C LYS A 235 -14.65 16.82 28.82
N LYS A 236 -15.68 17.67 28.97
CA LYS A 236 -17.06 17.25 29.35
C LYS A 236 -17.88 16.77 28.15
N SER A 237 -17.55 17.24 26.94
CA SER A 237 -18.31 16.86 25.75
C SER A 237 -18.00 15.43 25.30
N ILE A 238 -19.03 14.68 25.02
CA ILE A 238 -18.96 13.30 24.55
C ILE A 238 -19.27 13.28 23.07
N PHE A 239 -18.31 12.89 22.26
CA PHE A 239 -18.54 12.65 20.83
C PHE A 239 -18.41 11.15 20.55
N PRO A 240 -19.51 10.45 20.23
CA PRO A 240 -19.46 9.03 19.86
C PRO A 240 -18.84 8.82 18.48
N SER A 241 -18.92 9.83 17.63
CA SER A 241 -18.32 9.84 16.28
C SER A 241 -17.86 11.23 15.91
N LEU A 242 -16.82 11.29 15.09
CA LEU A 242 -16.35 12.52 14.46
C LEU A 242 -16.33 12.28 12.96
N PHE A 243 -17.08 13.13 12.22
CA PHE A 243 -17.03 13.17 10.77
C PHE A 243 -16.14 14.33 10.31
N VAL A 244 -15.30 14.06 9.31
CA VAL A 244 -14.42 15.05 8.70
C VAL A 244 -14.42 14.84 7.20
N SER A 245 -14.75 15.86 6.43
CA SER A 245 -14.62 15.86 4.98
C SER A 245 -13.72 16.99 4.49
N GLY A 246 -13.01 16.75 3.40
CA GLY A 246 -12.09 17.75 2.89
C GLY A 246 -11.39 17.38 1.59
N ASN A 247 -10.44 18.23 1.23
CA ASN A 247 -9.60 18.08 0.06
C ASN A 247 -8.14 18.39 0.41
N PHE A 248 -7.29 17.38 0.31
CA PHE A 248 -5.89 17.48 0.61
C PHE A 248 -5.06 17.53 -0.67
N ASP A 249 -4.38 18.64 -0.91
CA ASP A 249 -3.39 18.77 -1.97
C ASP A 249 -2.11 18.04 -1.56
N LEU A 250 -1.93 16.82 -2.09
CA LEU A 250 -0.79 15.97 -1.79
C LEU A 250 0.55 16.54 -2.27
N LYS A 251 0.53 17.48 -3.22
CA LYS A 251 1.75 18.08 -3.76
C LYS A 251 2.22 19.27 -2.94
N ASN A 252 1.26 20.14 -2.54
CA ASN A 252 1.55 21.35 -1.78
C ASN A 252 1.38 21.13 -0.27
N ILE A 253 0.90 19.96 0.15
CA ILE A 253 0.71 19.57 1.55
C ILE A 253 -0.23 20.53 2.27
N ARG A 254 -1.36 20.85 1.63
CA ARG A 254 -2.39 21.74 2.17
C ARG A 254 -3.75 21.06 2.18
N ASN A 255 -4.51 21.26 3.24
CA ASN A 255 -5.86 20.73 3.37
C ASN A 255 -6.89 21.88 3.36
N ILE A 256 -8.05 21.60 2.80
CA ILE A 256 -9.25 22.41 2.90
C ILE A 256 -10.29 21.50 3.53
N PHE A 257 -10.82 21.88 4.71
CA PHE A 257 -11.91 21.16 5.34
C PHE A 257 -13.25 21.70 4.82
N TYR A 258 -14.12 20.79 4.38
CA TYR A 258 -15.48 21.14 3.95
C TYR A 258 -16.46 21.03 5.10
N GLU A 259 -16.27 20.04 5.96
CA GLU A 259 -17.12 19.81 7.11
C GLU A 259 -16.35 19.07 8.21
N ILE A 260 -16.59 19.49 9.44
CA ILE A 260 -16.23 18.79 10.65
C ILE A 260 -17.47 18.76 11.53
N SER A 261 -17.91 17.57 11.94
CA SER A 261 -19.07 17.41 12.83
C SER A 261 -18.88 16.27 13.81
N ASP A 262 -19.35 16.43 15.03
CA ASP A 262 -19.45 15.36 16.01
C ASP A 262 -20.90 14.87 16.17
N ASN A 263 -21.80 15.56 16.76
CA ASN A 263 -23.25 15.39 16.71
C ASN A 263 -23.90 16.56 15.97
N GLU A 264 -23.21 17.68 15.99
CA GLU A 264 -23.58 18.91 15.31
C GLU A 264 -22.41 19.38 14.45
N LYS A 265 -22.73 20.10 13.41
CA LYS A 265 -21.72 20.68 12.52
C LYS A 265 -21.01 21.82 13.25
N LEU A 266 -19.68 21.84 13.20
CA LEU A 266 -18.89 22.95 13.72
C LEU A 266 -19.19 24.24 12.93
N SER A 267 -19.04 25.37 13.60
CA SER A 267 -19.17 26.68 12.95
C SER A 267 -18.10 26.85 11.84
N ASN A 268 -18.38 27.69 10.87
CA ASN A 268 -17.40 27.99 9.83
C ASN A 268 -16.12 28.61 10.41
N ASP A 269 -16.22 29.38 11.49
CA ASP A 269 -15.06 30.00 12.14
C ASP A 269 -14.18 28.95 12.80
N ASP A 270 -14.77 27.95 13.48
CA ASP A 270 -14.03 26.81 14.06
C ASP A 270 -13.36 25.96 12.97
N VAL A 271 -14.07 25.68 11.88
CA VAL A 271 -13.52 24.93 10.74
C VAL A 271 -12.34 25.67 10.12
N ASN A 272 -12.45 26.98 9.91
CA ASN A 272 -11.38 27.82 9.38
C ASN A 272 -10.17 27.85 10.34
N PHE A 273 -10.41 27.94 11.64
CA PHE A 273 -9.36 27.87 12.65
C PHE A 273 -8.62 26.54 12.58
N ILE A 274 -9.34 25.41 12.58
CA ILE A 274 -8.74 24.07 12.45
C ILE A 274 -7.95 23.96 11.16
N GLU A 275 -8.47 24.48 10.06
CA GLU A 275 -7.80 24.45 8.75
C GLU A 275 -6.48 25.21 8.79
N GLN A 276 -6.48 26.41 9.36
CA GLN A 276 -5.26 27.22 9.50
C GLN A 276 -4.21 26.49 10.35
N GLU A 277 -4.58 26.05 11.55
CA GLU A 277 -3.68 25.35 12.46
C GLU A 277 -3.14 24.04 11.86
N PHE A 278 -3.98 23.29 11.12
CA PHE A 278 -3.54 22.09 10.43
C PHE A 278 -2.53 22.39 9.31
N ASN A 279 -2.80 23.42 8.51
CA ASN A 279 -1.91 23.82 7.44
C ASN A 279 -0.57 24.35 7.98
N ASP A 280 -0.57 25.12 9.05
CA ASP A 280 0.63 25.60 9.74
C ASP A 280 1.42 24.42 10.35
N PHE A 281 0.73 23.49 10.99
CA PHE A 281 1.32 22.24 11.46
C PHE A 281 2.01 21.45 10.33
N MET A 282 1.40 21.40 9.14
CA MET A 282 1.96 20.69 7.98
C MET A 282 3.12 21.44 7.32
N LEU A 283 3.16 22.78 7.39
CA LEU A 283 4.22 23.58 6.78
C LEU A 283 5.60 23.36 7.41
N ILE A 284 5.67 22.99 8.69
CA ILE A 284 6.94 22.89 9.44
C ILE A 284 7.77 21.68 8.94
N ASP A 285 7.19 20.49 8.92
CA ASP A 285 7.89 19.22 8.63
C ASP A 285 7.14 18.35 7.61
N GLY A 286 6.11 18.87 6.96
CA GLY A 286 5.31 18.19 5.95
C GLY A 286 4.67 16.91 6.47
N TYR A 287 4.72 15.86 5.66
CA TYR A 287 4.18 14.54 6.01
C TYR A 287 4.77 13.95 7.29
N LYS A 288 5.97 14.40 7.72
CA LYS A 288 6.59 13.92 8.96
C LYS A 288 5.73 14.20 10.18
N ASN A 289 5.05 15.35 10.19
CA ASN A 289 4.21 15.75 11.34
C ASN A 289 3.00 14.85 11.52
N LEU A 290 2.34 14.41 10.44
CA LEU A 290 1.21 13.48 10.52
C LEU A 290 1.57 12.16 11.23
N PHE A 291 2.82 11.74 11.10
CA PHE A 291 3.27 10.45 11.62
C PHE A 291 4.09 10.56 12.92
N ARG A 292 4.45 11.78 13.34
CA ARG A 292 5.05 12.04 14.65
C ARG A 292 3.97 12.24 15.70
N PHE A 293 3.60 11.15 16.37
CA PHE A 293 2.51 11.19 17.34
C PHE A 293 2.67 12.28 18.43
N PRO A 294 3.85 12.58 19.00
CA PRO A 294 3.99 13.68 19.95
C PRO A 294 3.54 15.02 19.36
N THR A 295 3.98 15.35 18.15
CA THR A 295 3.63 16.58 17.46
C THR A 295 2.14 16.61 17.10
N PHE A 296 1.63 15.51 16.56
CA PHE A 296 0.20 15.37 16.27
C PHE A 296 -0.67 15.44 17.53
N LYS A 297 -0.19 14.90 18.65
CA LYS A 297 -0.85 15.00 19.95
C LYS A 297 -0.98 16.46 20.43
N GLU A 298 0.07 17.26 20.28
CA GLU A 298 0.01 18.69 20.66
C GLU A 298 -0.95 19.48 19.76
N PHE A 299 -0.99 19.17 18.45
CA PHE A 299 -1.99 19.72 17.54
C PHE A 299 -3.42 19.39 17.98
N VAL A 300 -3.71 18.12 18.30
CA VAL A 300 -5.04 17.70 18.79
C VAL A 300 -5.41 18.40 20.11
N LYS A 301 -4.44 18.58 21.02
CA LYS A 301 -4.67 19.30 22.27
C LYS A 301 -5.03 20.77 22.02
N LEU A 302 -4.27 21.45 21.15
CA LEU A 302 -4.50 22.85 20.79
C LEU A 302 -5.93 23.03 20.31
N ILE A 303 -6.33 22.28 19.28
CA ILE A 303 -7.69 22.35 18.73
C ILE A 303 -8.74 22.07 19.81
N THR A 304 -8.51 21.05 20.63
CA THR A 304 -9.49 20.66 21.66
C THR A 304 -9.60 21.70 22.77
N SER A 305 -8.57 22.54 23.02
CA SER A 305 -8.61 23.61 24.02
C SER A 305 -9.35 24.87 23.54
N GLU A 306 -9.29 25.14 22.24
CA GLU A 306 -9.86 26.37 21.65
C GLU A 306 -11.32 26.20 21.21
N ILE A 307 -11.70 24.99 20.80
CA ILE A 307 -13.08 24.68 20.40
C ILE A 307 -13.84 24.14 21.62
N ASN A 308 -14.81 24.87 22.09
CA ASN A 308 -15.66 24.54 23.24
C ASN A 308 -16.95 23.83 22.81
#